data_fde85360d6d74bcf14333daee8df8599
#
_entry.id   fde85360d6d74bcf14333daee8df8599
#
_cell.length_a   1.000
_cell.length_b   1.000
_cell.length_c   1.000
_cell.angle_alpha   90.00
_cell.angle_beta   90.00
_cell.angle_gamma   90.00
#
_symmetry.space_group_name_H-M   'P 1'
#
loop_
_entity.id
_entity.type
_entity.pdbx_description
1 polymer ?
#
loop_
_entity_poly.entity_id
_entity_poly.type
_entity_poly.pdbx_seq_one_letter_code
_entity_poly.pdbx_strand_id
1 'polypeptide(L)'
;TLQFGEYHRIENGTVSDLQRNVYQFMTVSQDGSEAVSCYYEGQVIPNYTYKHMRTKGLDENAVYVMEGRSLQYSVKLMGDLINTVTPVHVKPDSLTQSAIDKVVKLQGEKEYVKASGAVFNRVGVNLAPNFAGTGYNDQTALWTEHGLRLYTFTRQ
;
A
#
# COMPACT_ATOMS: atom_id res chain seq x y z
N THR A 1 -21.79 7.26 -7.60
CA THR A 1 -20.79 6.76 -8.47
C THR A 1 -20.18 5.48 -7.95
N LEU A 2 -19.04 5.43 -7.23
CA LEU A 2 -18.48 4.16 -6.74
C LEU A 2 -19.39 3.37 -5.80
N GLN A 3 -20.23 4.02 -5.02
CA GLN A 3 -21.21 3.40 -4.14
C GLN A 3 -22.20 2.45 -4.87
N PHE A 4 -22.50 2.74 -6.13
CA PHE A 4 -23.39 1.96 -6.99
C PHE A 4 -22.61 1.20 -8.07
N GLY A 5 -21.30 1.11 -7.94
CA GLY A 5 -20.43 0.43 -8.86
C GLY A 5 -20.49 -1.10 -8.73
N GLU A 6 -19.78 -1.78 -9.61
CA GLU A 6 -19.62 -3.22 -9.60
C GLU A 6 -18.54 -3.63 -8.60
N TYR A 7 -18.89 -4.50 -7.66
CA TYR A 7 -17.96 -5.02 -6.66
C TYR A 7 -17.29 -6.30 -7.15
N HIS A 8 -15.96 -6.35 -7.03
CA HIS A 8 -15.16 -7.51 -7.36
C HIS A 8 -14.31 -7.93 -6.16
N ARG A 9 -14.44 -9.20 -5.78
CA ARG A 9 -13.44 -9.85 -4.94
C ARG A 9 -12.34 -10.41 -5.85
N ILE A 10 -11.11 -10.06 -5.54
CA ILE A 10 -9.96 -10.48 -6.33
C ILE A 10 -9.24 -11.59 -5.58
N GLU A 11 -9.21 -12.76 -6.18
CA GLU A 11 -8.39 -13.85 -5.67
C GLU A 11 -6.99 -13.71 -6.27
N ASN A 12 -6.03 -13.37 -5.44
CA ASN A 12 -4.63 -13.36 -5.84
C ASN A 12 -4.20 -14.83 -5.97
N GLY A 13 -4.33 -15.35 -7.18
CA GLY A 13 -4.23 -16.75 -7.53
C GLY A 13 -2.92 -17.41 -7.14
N THR A 14 -3.02 -18.75 -6.97
CA THR A 14 -2.06 -19.76 -6.60
C THR A 14 -1.50 -19.68 -5.17
N VAL A 15 -2.10 -20.40 -4.50
CA VAL A 15 -2.09 -21.04 -3.21
C VAL A 15 -0.70 -21.51 -2.77
N SER A 16 0.10 -20.57 -2.28
CA SER A 16 0.91 -20.91 -1.12
C SER A 16 0.14 -20.46 0.13
N ASP A 17 0.25 -21.15 1.25
CA ASP A 17 -0.35 -20.72 2.52
C ASP A 17 0.02 -19.27 2.90
N LEU A 18 1.10 -18.77 2.34
CA LEU A 18 1.63 -17.42 2.45
C LEU A 18 0.74 -16.36 1.79
N GLN A 19 -0.05 -16.72 0.77
CA GLN A 19 -0.92 -15.77 0.05
C GLN A 19 -2.34 -15.71 0.63
N ARG A 20 -2.72 -16.65 1.51
CA ARG A 20 -4.02 -16.60 2.23
C ARG A 20 -4.15 -15.41 3.18
N ASN A 21 -3.05 -14.73 3.41
CA ASN A 21 -2.97 -13.56 4.29
C ASN A 21 -3.32 -12.24 3.60
N VAL A 22 -3.53 -12.28 2.27
CA VAL A 22 -3.85 -11.10 1.46
C VAL A 22 -5.31 -11.18 1.02
N TYR A 23 -6.06 -10.13 1.31
CA TYR A 23 -7.43 -9.95 0.85
C TYR A 23 -7.49 -8.71 -0.04
N GLN A 24 -8.00 -8.89 -1.23
CA GLN A 24 -8.15 -7.80 -2.17
C GLN A 24 -9.59 -7.73 -2.68
N PHE A 25 -10.12 -6.54 -2.72
CA PHE A 25 -11.40 -6.26 -3.35
C PHE A 25 -11.36 -4.89 -4.02
N MET A 26 -12.19 -4.70 -5.00
CA MET A 26 -12.33 -3.41 -5.67
C MET A 26 -13.78 -3.14 -6.07
N THR A 27 -14.08 -1.88 -6.27
CA THR A 27 -15.32 -1.40 -6.84
C THR A 27 -15.00 -0.55 -8.06
N VAL A 28 -15.67 -0.83 -9.17
CA VAL A 28 -15.55 -0.10 -10.43
C VAL A 28 -16.85 0.67 -10.66
N SER A 29 -16.78 1.96 -11.01
CA SER A 29 -17.96 2.76 -11.34
C SER A 29 -18.69 2.16 -12.55
N GLN A 30 -20.01 2.39 -12.64
CA GLN A 30 -20.85 1.84 -13.71
C GLN A 30 -20.38 2.24 -15.13
N ASP A 31 -19.81 3.41 -15.27
CA ASP A 31 -19.26 3.93 -16.53
C ASP A 31 -17.80 3.54 -16.78
N GLY A 32 -17.19 2.79 -15.82
CA GLY A 32 -15.80 2.39 -15.88
C GLY A 32 -14.78 3.52 -15.79
N SER A 33 -15.20 4.74 -15.43
CA SER A 33 -14.31 5.91 -15.38
C SER A 33 -13.39 5.91 -14.15
N GLU A 34 -13.86 5.32 -13.05
CA GLU A 34 -13.17 5.32 -11.77
C GLU A 34 -13.27 3.95 -11.11
N ALA A 35 -12.25 3.59 -10.35
CA ALA A 35 -12.31 2.43 -9.47
C ALA A 35 -11.48 2.65 -8.20
N VAL A 36 -11.82 1.92 -7.15
CA VAL A 36 -11.05 1.85 -5.90
C VAL A 36 -10.77 0.40 -5.57
N SER A 37 -9.51 0.08 -5.33
CA SER A 37 -9.08 -1.22 -4.83
C SER A 37 -8.56 -1.11 -3.41
N CYS A 38 -8.98 -2.03 -2.57
CA CYS A 38 -8.46 -2.25 -1.24
C CYS A 38 -7.56 -3.47 -1.25
N TYR A 39 -6.34 -3.33 -0.76
CA TYR A 39 -5.37 -4.40 -0.59
C TYR A 39 -5.05 -4.53 0.89
N TYR A 40 -5.57 -5.57 1.52
CA TYR A 40 -5.35 -5.85 2.94
C TYR A 40 -4.36 -6.99 3.10
N GLU A 41 -3.40 -6.81 3.97
CA GLU A 41 -2.45 -7.83 4.38
C GLU A 41 -2.53 -8.04 5.88
N GLY A 42 -2.67 -9.27 6.32
CA GLY A 42 -2.70 -9.64 7.74
C GLY A 42 -1.30 -9.62 8.35
N GLN A 43 -0.59 -10.71 8.29
CA GLN A 43 0.76 -10.81 8.85
C GLN A 43 1.82 -10.51 7.79
N VAL A 44 2.87 -9.83 8.20
CA VAL A 44 4.04 -9.60 7.35
C VAL A 44 4.93 -10.84 7.36
N ILE A 45 5.20 -11.36 6.16
CA ILE A 45 6.07 -12.52 6.01
C ILE A 45 7.48 -12.02 5.71
N PRO A 46 8.48 -12.38 6.54
CA PRO A 46 9.86 -12.02 6.29
C PRO A 46 10.36 -12.54 4.93
N ASN A 47 11.21 -11.75 4.28
CA ASN A 47 11.83 -12.09 2.99
C ASN A 47 10.88 -12.27 1.80
N TYR A 48 9.65 -11.79 1.90
CA TYR A 48 8.76 -11.75 0.75
C TYR A 48 9.16 -10.60 -0.18
N THR A 49 9.55 -10.93 -1.40
CA THR A 49 10.23 -9.99 -2.30
C THR A 49 9.32 -8.93 -2.90
N TYR A 50 8.11 -9.28 -3.34
CA TYR A 50 7.20 -8.33 -3.98
C TYR A 50 5.75 -8.64 -3.66
N LYS A 51 4.98 -7.62 -3.34
CA LYS A 51 3.53 -7.69 -3.28
C LYS A 51 2.99 -7.44 -4.67
N HIS A 52 2.12 -8.31 -5.14
CA HIS A 52 1.55 -8.22 -6.48
C HIS A 52 0.06 -7.97 -6.40
N MET A 53 -0.42 -6.98 -7.13
CA MET A 53 -1.82 -6.62 -7.21
C MET A 53 -2.34 -6.77 -8.63
N ARG A 54 -3.48 -7.42 -8.77
CA ARG A 54 -4.28 -7.44 -10.01
C ARG A 54 -5.57 -6.68 -9.80
N THR A 55 -6.21 -6.30 -10.90
CA THR A 55 -7.54 -5.71 -10.88
C THR A 55 -8.53 -6.61 -11.61
N LYS A 56 -9.81 -6.26 -11.51
CA LYS A 56 -10.89 -6.91 -12.23
C LYS A 56 -11.96 -5.87 -12.58
N GLY A 57 -12.52 -5.96 -13.77
CA GLY A 57 -13.61 -5.09 -14.20
C GLY A 57 -13.20 -3.75 -14.83
N LEU A 58 -11.90 -3.45 -14.94
CA LEU A 58 -11.45 -2.30 -15.71
C LEU A 58 -11.64 -2.57 -17.22
N ASP A 59 -11.99 -1.54 -18.00
CA ASP A 59 -12.04 -1.63 -19.46
C ASP A 59 -10.63 -1.89 -20.00
N GLU A 60 -10.44 -3.04 -20.62
CA GLU A 60 -9.13 -3.48 -21.10
C GLU A 60 -8.52 -2.58 -22.16
N ASN A 61 -9.36 -1.88 -22.95
CA ASN A 61 -8.94 -1.00 -24.02
C ASN A 61 -8.66 0.44 -23.56
N ALA A 62 -9.06 0.78 -22.34
CA ALA A 62 -8.83 2.10 -21.77
C ALA A 62 -7.50 2.17 -21.01
N VAL A 63 -6.95 3.37 -20.92
CA VAL A 63 -5.77 3.66 -20.11
C VAL A 63 -6.21 4.20 -18.77
N TYR A 64 -5.62 3.70 -17.71
CA TYR A 64 -5.86 4.14 -16.34
C TYR A 64 -4.58 4.62 -15.66
N VAL A 65 -4.77 5.56 -14.78
CA VAL A 65 -3.77 5.95 -13.78
C VAL A 65 -4.17 5.33 -12.45
N MET A 66 -3.29 4.52 -11.89
CA MET A 66 -3.38 4.01 -10.53
C MET A 66 -2.57 4.90 -9.60
N GLU A 67 -3.20 5.33 -8.52
CA GLU A 67 -2.54 6.09 -7.47
C GLU A 67 -2.74 5.42 -6.11
N GLY A 68 -1.65 5.17 -5.39
CA GLY A 68 -1.70 4.72 -4.00
C GLY A 68 -2.02 5.86 -3.06
N ARG A 69 -2.95 5.65 -2.13
CA ARG A 69 -3.16 6.61 -1.05
C ARG A 69 -1.90 6.70 -0.19
N SER A 70 -1.34 7.89 -0.06
CA SER A 70 -0.19 8.12 0.81
C SER A 70 -0.52 7.75 2.26
N LEU A 71 0.30 6.87 2.83
CA LEU A 71 0.22 6.47 4.22
C LEU A 71 1.18 7.31 5.06
N GLN A 72 0.80 7.57 6.29
CA GLN A 72 1.65 8.22 7.28
C GLN A 72 1.89 7.25 8.42
N TYR A 73 3.16 7.01 8.73
CA TYR A 73 3.55 6.09 9.77
C TYR A 73 3.98 6.81 11.05
N SER A 74 3.67 6.20 12.18
CA SER A 74 4.14 6.63 13.48
C SER A 74 5.64 6.41 13.61
N VAL A 75 6.38 7.38 14.14
CA VAL A 75 7.81 7.21 14.46
C VAL A 75 8.06 6.12 15.51
N LYS A 76 7.04 5.75 16.27
CA LYS A 76 7.11 4.64 17.23
C LYS A 76 7.37 3.30 16.56
N LEU A 77 6.93 3.12 15.30
CA LEU A 77 7.18 1.90 14.54
C LEU A 77 8.66 1.64 14.29
N MET A 78 9.50 2.65 14.42
CA MET A 78 10.95 2.52 14.27
C MET A 78 11.64 1.98 15.53
N GLY A 79 10.95 1.98 16.69
CA GLY A 79 11.56 1.56 17.94
C GLY A 79 12.87 2.31 18.22
N ASP A 80 13.92 1.57 18.51
CA ASP A 80 15.25 2.14 18.80
C ASP A 80 15.99 2.64 17.54
N LEU A 81 15.56 2.24 16.34
CA LEU A 81 16.16 2.71 15.08
C LEU A 81 16.06 4.23 14.89
N ILE A 82 15.11 4.89 15.57
CA ILE A 82 15.01 6.35 15.56
C ILE A 82 16.32 7.02 16.01
N ASN A 83 17.07 6.36 16.90
CA ASN A 83 18.30 6.88 17.45
C ASN A 83 19.47 6.91 16.45
N THR A 84 19.32 6.26 15.31
CA THR A 84 20.30 6.34 14.22
C THR A 84 20.24 7.66 13.45
N VAL A 85 19.11 8.36 13.55
CA VAL A 85 18.84 9.59 12.78
C VAL A 85 18.61 10.82 13.68
N THR A 86 18.45 10.63 14.98
CA THR A 86 18.26 11.74 15.93
C THR A 86 19.57 12.07 16.64
N PRO A 87 19.90 13.37 16.84
CA PRO A 87 21.08 13.77 17.56
C PRO A 87 20.97 13.53 19.08
N VAL A 88 19.76 13.28 19.57
CA VAL A 88 19.45 13.01 20.98
C VAL A 88 18.87 11.61 21.10
N HIS A 89 19.36 10.85 22.07
CA HIS A 89 18.83 9.52 22.33
C HIS A 89 17.37 9.58 22.81
N VAL A 90 16.47 8.97 22.04
CA VAL A 90 15.04 8.89 22.32
C VAL A 90 14.73 7.47 22.78
N LYS A 91 14.38 7.32 24.05
CA LYS A 91 13.99 6.01 24.58
C LYS A 91 12.68 5.57 23.96
N PRO A 92 12.59 4.35 23.40
CA PRO A 92 11.35 3.77 22.90
C PRO A 92 10.22 3.84 23.94
N ASP A 93 9.00 4.10 23.48
CA ASP A 93 7.78 4.25 24.30
C ASP A 93 7.81 5.35 25.37
N SER A 94 8.79 6.25 25.29
CA SER A 94 8.87 7.40 26.19
C SER A 94 7.85 8.49 25.86
N LEU A 95 7.62 9.39 26.82
CA LEU A 95 6.83 10.61 26.58
C LEU A 95 7.45 11.48 25.49
N THR A 96 8.78 11.52 25.42
CA THR A 96 9.51 12.25 24.38
C THR A 96 9.20 11.67 22.99
N GLN A 97 9.27 10.35 22.82
CA GLN A 97 8.90 9.73 21.56
C GLN A 97 7.44 9.98 21.20
N SER A 98 6.55 9.93 22.18
CA SER A 98 5.13 10.22 21.99
C SER A 98 4.86 11.68 21.59
N ALA A 99 5.65 12.62 22.10
CA ALA A 99 5.57 14.02 21.71
C ALA A 99 6.08 14.22 20.26
N ILE A 100 7.19 13.59 19.92
CA ILE A 100 7.73 13.62 18.55
C ILE A 100 6.72 13.03 17.58
N ASP A 101 6.08 11.91 17.91
CA ASP A 101 5.11 11.23 17.05
C ASP A 101 3.86 12.08 16.74
N LYS A 102 3.50 12.99 17.60
CA LYS A 102 2.38 13.93 17.35
C LYS A 102 2.71 14.96 16.27
N VAL A 103 3.98 15.33 16.15
CA VAL A 103 4.44 16.42 15.26
C VAL A 103 5.04 15.86 13.98
N VAL A 104 5.77 14.74 14.07
CA VAL A 104 6.47 14.12 12.96
C VAL A 104 5.78 12.84 12.55
N LYS A 105 5.40 12.74 11.28
CA LYS A 105 4.90 11.52 10.66
C LYS A 105 5.82 11.11 9.52
N LEU A 106 6.16 9.83 9.48
CA LEU A 106 6.95 9.27 8.40
C LEU A 106 6.03 9.07 7.19
N GLN A 107 6.42 9.64 6.07
CA GLN A 107 5.69 9.49 4.81
C GLN A 107 5.98 8.12 4.21
N GLY A 108 4.92 7.41 3.83
CA GLY A 108 5.03 6.23 2.98
C GLY A 108 5.28 6.61 1.53
N GLU A 109 5.67 5.62 0.73
CA GLU A 109 5.82 5.84 -0.71
C GLU A 109 4.51 6.20 -1.39
N LYS A 110 4.63 7.00 -2.44
CA LYS A 110 3.53 7.33 -3.36
C LYS A 110 3.67 6.44 -4.58
N GLU A 111 2.72 5.55 -4.76
CA GLU A 111 2.67 4.70 -5.93
C GLU A 111 1.85 5.40 -7.02
N TYR A 112 2.43 5.43 -8.21
CA TYR A 112 1.81 5.98 -9.40
C TYR A 112 2.17 5.10 -10.60
N VAL A 113 1.15 4.49 -11.23
CA VAL A 113 1.33 3.63 -12.40
C VAL A 113 0.30 4.00 -13.46
N LYS A 114 0.75 4.23 -14.69
CA LYS A 114 -0.11 4.43 -15.84
C LYS A 114 0.00 3.24 -16.79
N ALA A 115 -1.11 2.56 -17.03
CA ALA A 115 -1.17 1.38 -17.89
C ALA A 115 -2.58 1.18 -18.45
N SER A 116 -2.73 0.26 -19.42
CA SER A 116 -4.05 -0.15 -19.88
C SER A 116 -4.77 -1.03 -18.85
N GLY A 117 -6.11 -1.02 -18.92
CA GLY A 117 -6.90 -1.93 -18.09
C GLY A 117 -6.55 -3.40 -18.32
N ALA A 118 -6.14 -3.78 -19.52
CA ALA A 118 -5.65 -5.13 -19.82
C ALA A 118 -4.41 -5.49 -19.01
N VAL A 119 -3.45 -4.55 -18.88
CA VAL A 119 -2.24 -4.76 -18.04
C VAL A 119 -2.64 -4.95 -16.59
N PHE A 120 -3.47 -4.07 -16.05
CA PHE A 120 -3.92 -4.17 -14.67
C PHE A 120 -4.71 -5.47 -14.39
N ASN A 121 -5.63 -5.85 -15.28
CA ASN A 121 -6.49 -7.02 -15.09
C ASN A 121 -5.74 -8.35 -15.25
N ARG A 122 -4.86 -8.45 -16.26
CA ARG A 122 -4.24 -9.73 -16.67
C ARG A 122 -2.85 -9.91 -16.10
N VAL A 123 -2.03 -8.88 -16.16
CA VAL A 123 -0.64 -8.92 -15.68
C VAL A 123 -0.58 -8.50 -14.21
N GLY A 124 -1.19 -7.37 -13.86
CA GLY A 124 -1.09 -6.74 -12.55
C GLY A 124 0.16 -5.89 -12.39
N VAL A 125 0.37 -5.38 -11.20
CA VAL A 125 1.49 -4.50 -10.85
C VAL A 125 2.16 -4.97 -9.57
N ASN A 126 3.47 -4.84 -9.51
CA ASN A 126 4.20 -5.01 -8.26
C ASN A 126 4.05 -3.76 -7.42
N LEU A 127 3.57 -3.94 -6.19
CA LEU A 127 3.44 -2.88 -5.24
C LEU A 127 4.81 -2.53 -4.64
N ALA A 128 5.11 -1.25 -4.55
CA ALA A 128 6.32 -0.79 -3.88
C ALA A 128 6.31 -1.24 -2.41
N PRO A 129 7.45 -1.67 -1.87
CA PRO A 129 7.58 -1.82 -0.42
C PRO A 129 7.34 -0.45 0.20
N ASN A 130 6.54 -0.40 1.26
CA ASN A 130 6.35 0.84 1.99
C ASN A 130 7.63 1.15 2.75
N PHE A 131 8.40 2.09 2.21
CA PHE A 131 9.46 2.71 2.97
C PHE A 131 8.86 3.82 3.83
N ALA A 132 8.92 3.68 5.14
CA ALA A 132 8.93 4.86 5.95
C ALA A 132 10.32 5.46 5.77
N GLY A 133 10.44 6.36 4.81
CA GLY A 133 11.69 7.02 4.54
C GLY A 133 12.10 7.82 5.77
N THR A 134 13.16 7.38 6.43
CA THR A 134 13.81 8.17 7.46
C THR A 134 14.66 9.30 6.84
N GLY A 135 14.75 9.30 5.51
CA GLY A 135 15.72 10.14 4.79
C GLY A 135 17.17 9.70 4.97
N TYR A 136 17.40 8.72 5.82
CA TYR A 136 18.74 8.24 6.15
C TYR A 136 19.12 6.95 5.42
N ASN A 137 18.13 6.11 5.14
CA ASN A 137 18.38 4.79 4.58
C ASN A 137 17.18 4.34 3.75
N ASP A 138 17.37 4.22 2.44
CA ASP A 138 16.38 3.72 1.49
C ASP A 138 16.07 2.23 1.66
N GLN A 139 16.76 1.55 2.57
CA GLN A 139 16.65 0.12 2.78
C GLN A 139 15.68 -0.28 3.91
N THR A 140 15.19 0.67 4.69
CA THR A 140 14.25 0.37 5.78
C THR A 140 12.83 0.33 5.27
N ALA A 141 12.40 -0.84 4.81
CA ALA A 141 11.02 -1.10 4.46
C ALA A 141 10.21 -1.45 5.72
N LEU A 142 9.19 -0.67 6.01
CA LEU A 142 8.22 -0.97 7.06
C LEU A 142 6.94 -1.50 6.43
N TRP A 143 6.71 -2.79 6.59
CA TRP A 143 5.43 -3.41 6.33
C TRP A 143 4.66 -3.41 7.66
N THR A 144 3.46 -2.82 7.65
CA THR A 144 2.59 -2.89 8.81
C THR A 144 1.76 -4.16 8.76
N GLU A 145 1.82 -4.96 9.82
CA GLU A 145 0.87 -6.05 10.02
C GLU A 145 -0.56 -5.50 10.10
N HIS A 146 -1.50 -6.27 9.59
CA HIS A 146 -2.90 -5.86 9.48
C HIS A 146 -3.09 -4.52 8.75
N GLY A 147 -2.25 -4.29 7.75
CA GLY A 147 -2.22 -3.06 6.97
C GLY A 147 -3.23 -3.06 5.82
N LEU A 148 -3.90 -1.94 5.63
CA LEU A 148 -4.78 -1.69 4.49
C LEU A 148 -4.15 -0.63 3.59
N ARG A 149 -4.04 -0.93 2.30
CA ARG A 149 -3.68 0.02 1.25
C ARG A 149 -4.87 0.28 0.35
N LEU A 150 -5.05 1.52 -0.03
CA LEU A 150 -6.09 1.98 -0.94
C LEU A 150 -5.45 2.49 -2.22
N TYR A 151 -5.98 2.05 -3.34
CA TYR A 151 -5.57 2.46 -4.67
C TYR A 151 -6.78 2.98 -5.44
N THR A 152 -6.63 4.15 -6.02
CA THR A 152 -7.62 4.71 -6.95
C THR A 152 -7.16 4.48 -8.37
N PHE A 153 -8.11 4.25 -9.27
CA PHE A 153 -7.89 4.14 -10.70
C PHE A 153 -8.76 5.17 -11.38
N THR A 154 -8.16 5.97 -12.24
CA THR A 154 -8.87 7.00 -13.01
C THR A 154 -8.56 6.80 -14.48
N ARG A 155 -9.62 6.65 -15.28
CA ARG A 155 -9.54 6.56 -16.75
C ARG A 155 -9.05 7.89 -17.32
N GLN A 156 -8.16 7.80 -18.31
CA GLN A 156 -7.57 8.94 -19.02
C GLN A 156 -8.25 9.21 -20.36
#